data_a1a4a056b495233d46d30785afa9178a
#
_entry.id   a1a4a056b495233d46d30785afa9178a
#
_cell.length_a   1.000
_cell.length_b   1.000
_cell.length_c   1.000
_cell.angle_alpha   90.00
_cell.angle_beta   90.00
_cell.angle_gamma   90.00
#
_symmetry.space_group_name_H-M   'P 1'
#
loop_
_entity.id
_entity.type
_entity.pdbx_description
1 polymer ?
#
loop_
_entity_poly.entity_id
_entity_poly.type
_entity_poly.pdbx_seq_one_letter_code
_entity_poly.pdbx_strand_id
1 'polypeptide(L)'
;EVTKPSAQPTETPTQKPDTAPTTPDTEEKVVYEMRQDAEGVWHYYANDVIAADYCGMACNEYGWWYIQNGDVNFTYTGMACNEYGWWYFNNGQLDLTFYGLANNEYGTWFYTNGQLNFGFTGMLIPDDRWLYVRNGQVLTDYTGMAVNDYGWWYFKDGAIDFVYTGMAVNEYGWWYFNNGVIDFAYTGIGSNEYGQWYFNRGTIDFGYSGTFFADGRQYTIRNGLVIS
;
A
#
# COMPACT_ATOMS: atom_id res chain seq x y z
N GLU A 1 28.92 12.67 8.91
CA GLU A 1 28.15 13.74 8.25
C GLU A 1 27.32 13.10 7.15
N VAL A 2 26.02 12.98 7.37
CA VAL A 2 25.07 12.48 6.38
C VAL A 2 24.44 13.70 5.71
N THR A 3 24.73 13.91 4.46
CA THR A 3 24.21 15.00 3.66
C THR A 3 22.74 14.74 3.27
N LYS A 4 21.89 15.70 3.62
CA LYS A 4 20.48 15.81 3.30
C LYS A 4 20.28 16.03 1.78
N PRO A 5 19.34 15.37 1.09
CA PRO A 5 19.04 15.67 -0.30
C PRO A 5 18.38 17.05 -0.46
N SER A 6 18.85 17.77 -1.48
CA SER A 6 18.50 19.13 -1.87
C SER A 6 17.09 19.24 -2.44
N ALA A 7 16.50 20.42 -2.23
CA ALA A 7 15.16 20.81 -2.63
C ALA A 7 14.94 20.85 -4.15
N GLN A 8 13.68 20.58 -4.54
CA GLN A 8 13.14 20.80 -5.89
C GLN A 8 13.23 22.28 -6.33
N PRO A 9 13.42 22.53 -7.63
CA PRO A 9 13.34 23.87 -8.16
C PRO A 9 11.89 24.35 -8.26
N THR A 10 11.62 25.50 -7.69
CA THR A 10 10.38 26.28 -7.87
C THR A 10 10.44 26.99 -9.23
N GLU A 11 9.59 26.59 -10.16
CA GLU A 11 9.37 27.37 -11.38
C GLU A 11 8.38 28.52 -11.08
N THR A 12 8.83 29.72 -11.34
CA THR A 12 8.04 30.96 -11.27
C THR A 12 7.19 31.08 -12.55
N PRO A 13 5.87 31.36 -12.47
CA PRO A 13 5.07 31.55 -13.68
C PRO A 13 5.38 32.92 -14.30
N THR A 14 5.83 32.90 -15.55
CA THR A 14 5.97 34.09 -16.39
C THR A 14 4.59 34.61 -16.78
N GLN A 15 4.32 35.88 -16.51
CA GLN A 15 3.10 36.59 -16.93
C GLN A 15 3.02 36.67 -18.46
N LYS A 16 1.85 36.27 -18.99
CA LYS A 16 1.46 36.46 -20.39
C LYS A 16 0.85 37.87 -20.56
N PRO A 17 1.11 38.58 -21.67
CA PRO A 17 0.60 39.93 -21.88
C PRO A 17 -0.91 39.93 -22.09
N ASP A 18 -1.54 40.99 -21.53
CA ASP A 18 -2.93 41.38 -21.76
C ASP A 18 -3.24 41.57 -23.23
N THR A 19 -4.22 40.80 -23.74
CA THR A 19 -4.94 41.13 -24.96
C THR A 19 -6.42 41.28 -24.64
N ALA A 20 -6.98 42.35 -25.17
CA ALA A 20 -8.27 42.94 -24.97
C ALA A 20 -9.51 42.01 -25.02
N PRO A 21 -10.69 42.43 -24.52
CA PRO A 21 -11.82 41.61 -24.18
C PRO A 21 -12.51 41.05 -25.44
N THR A 22 -12.40 39.77 -25.61
CA THR A 22 -13.34 39.01 -26.44
C THR A 22 -14.57 38.70 -25.61
N THR A 23 -15.74 38.88 -26.20
CA THR A 23 -17.09 38.52 -25.77
C THR A 23 -17.12 37.31 -24.85
N PRO A 24 -17.96 37.28 -23.79
CA PRO A 24 -18.12 36.09 -23.00
C PRO A 24 -18.68 34.98 -23.89
N ASP A 25 -17.85 34.03 -24.21
CA ASP A 25 -18.28 32.74 -24.69
C ASP A 25 -19.02 32.10 -23.51
N THR A 26 -20.32 32.12 -23.56
CA THR A 26 -21.16 31.40 -22.61
C THR A 26 -20.99 29.95 -22.98
N GLU A 27 -19.94 29.27 -22.42
CA GLU A 27 -19.88 27.83 -22.44
C GLU A 27 -21.19 27.33 -21.84
N GLU A 28 -22.08 26.81 -22.68
CA GLU A 28 -23.31 26.16 -22.22
C GLU A 28 -22.88 25.06 -21.26
N LYS A 29 -23.23 25.23 -20.00
CA LYS A 29 -22.89 24.26 -18.95
C LYS A 29 -23.57 22.92 -19.29
N VAL A 30 -22.77 21.92 -19.63
CA VAL A 30 -23.28 20.57 -19.88
C VAL A 30 -23.95 20.04 -18.62
N VAL A 31 -25.20 19.62 -18.73
CA VAL A 31 -25.96 19.01 -17.65
C VAL A 31 -25.86 17.51 -17.80
N TYR A 32 -25.38 16.88 -16.75
CA TYR A 32 -25.25 15.40 -16.69
C TYR A 32 -26.32 14.84 -15.75
N GLU A 33 -27.01 13.79 -16.19
CA GLU A 33 -28.01 13.09 -15.37
C GLU A 33 -28.14 11.60 -15.72
N MET A 34 -28.61 10.81 -14.75
CA MET A 34 -29.01 9.43 -14.98
C MET A 34 -30.53 9.35 -15.08
N ARG A 35 -31.05 8.72 -16.13
CA ARG A 35 -32.47 8.47 -16.30
C ARG A 35 -32.74 7.19 -17.10
N GLN A 36 -33.95 6.66 -16.98
CA GLN A 36 -34.41 5.54 -17.78
C GLN A 36 -34.94 6.01 -19.13
N ASP A 37 -34.74 5.18 -20.15
CA ASP A 37 -35.44 5.31 -21.42
C ASP A 37 -36.87 4.73 -21.35
N ALA A 38 -37.57 4.66 -22.50
CA ALA A 38 -38.91 4.13 -22.57
C ALA A 38 -39.03 2.62 -22.29
N GLU A 39 -37.94 1.90 -22.45
CA GLU A 39 -37.77 0.48 -22.19
C GLU A 39 -37.37 0.20 -20.74
N GLY A 40 -37.08 1.23 -19.94
CA GLY A 40 -36.67 1.14 -18.53
C GLY A 40 -35.19 0.89 -18.34
N VAL A 41 -34.36 1.10 -19.37
CA VAL A 41 -32.91 0.99 -19.29
C VAL A 41 -32.31 2.27 -18.72
N TRP A 42 -31.41 2.14 -17.78
CA TRP A 42 -30.71 3.27 -17.17
C TRP A 42 -29.51 3.73 -18.00
N HIS A 43 -29.53 5.01 -18.39
CA HIS A 43 -28.48 5.66 -19.15
C HIS A 43 -27.95 6.91 -18.44
N TYR A 44 -26.72 7.25 -18.77
CA TYR A 44 -26.09 8.52 -18.37
C TYR A 44 -26.13 9.49 -19.54
N TYR A 45 -26.76 10.63 -19.36
CA TYR A 45 -27.00 11.64 -20.40
C TYR A 45 -26.13 12.86 -20.18
N ALA A 46 -25.69 13.47 -21.27
CA ALA A 46 -25.11 14.79 -21.37
C ALA A 46 -26.02 15.66 -22.28
N ASN A 47 -26.70 16.68 -21.73
CA ASN A 47 -27.67 17.51 -22.46
C ASN A 47 -28.68 16.69 -23.30
N ASP A 48 -29.41 15.80 -22.67
CA ASP A 48 -30.41 14.92 -23.33
C ASP A 48 -29.89 13.89 -24.35
N VAL A 49 -28.59 13.77 -24.53
CA VAL A 49 -27.96 12.77 -25.37
C VAL A 49 -27.24 11.74 -24.50
N ILE A 50 -27.40 10.45 -24.81
CA ILE A 50 -26.64 9.40 -24.11
C ILE A 50 -25.14 9.66 -24.27
N ALA A 51 -24.44 9.74 -23.18
CA ALA A 51 -22.97 9.95 -23.14
C ALA A 51 -22.24 8.63 -23.47
N ALA A 52 -22.35 8.17 -24.71
CA ALA A 52 -21.90 6.85 -25.15
C ALA A 52 -20.39 6.58 -24.96
N ASP A 53 -19.59 7.62 -24.82
CA ASP A 53 -18.14 7.48 -24.55
C ASP A 53 -17.80 7.51 -23.04
N TYR A 54 -18.82 7.70 -22.17
CA TYR A 54 -18.59 7.79 -20.73
C TYR A 54 -18.45 6.41 -20.11
N CYS A 55 -17.34 6.21 -19.41
CA CYS A 55 -17.09 5.07 -18.53
C CYS A 55 -16.64 5.60 -17.16
N GLY A 56 -17.33 5.25 -16.08
CA GLY A 56 -17.02 5.76 -14.75
C GLY A 56 -18.17 5.59 -13.77
N MET A 57 -18.27 6.51 -12.82
CA MET A 57 -19.28 6.49 -11.76
C MET A 57 -20.29 7.61 -11.97
N ALA A 58 -21.57 7.32 -11.83
CA ALA A 58 -22.63 8.30 -11.77
C ALA A 58 -23.63 7.97 -10.67
N CYS A 59 -24.36 8.97 -10.15
CA CYS A 59 -25.33 8.75 -9.09
C CYS A 59 -26.74 9.21 -9.50
N ASN A 60 -27.74 8.54 -8.91
CA ASN A 60 -29.14 8.93 -8.92
C ASN A 60 -29.74 8.78 -7.51
N GLU A 61 -31.05 8.86 -7.37
CA GLU A 61 -31.76 8.71 -6.10
C GLU A 61 -31.62 7.32 -5.46
N TYR A 62 -31.16 6.31 -6.23
CA TYR A 62 -30.93 4.93 -5.76
C TYR A 62 -29.49 4.66 -5.36
N GLY A 63 -28.55 5.61 -5.61
CA GLY A 63 -27.15 5.48 -5.23
C GLY A 63 -26.16 5.70 -6.37
N TRP A 64 -24.93 5.20 -6.18
CA TRP A 64 -23.85 5.28 -7.16
C TRP A 64 -23.77 4.01 -8.00
N TRP A 65 -23.64 4.20 -9.31
CA TRP A 65 -23.60 3.15 -10.31
C TRP A 65 -22.37 3.24 -11.19
N TYR A 66 -21.90 2.10 -11.64
CA TYR A 66 -20.85 2.04 -12.66
C TYR A 66 -21.48 2.14 -14.05
N ILE A 67 -21.01 3.09 -14.82
CA ILE A 67 -21.45 3.37 -16.19
C ILE A 67 -20.39 2.86 -17.15
N GLN A 68 -20.83 2.18 -18.19
CA GLN A 68 -19.95 1.74 -19.28
C GLN A 68 -20.62 2.08 -20.61
N ASN A 69 -19.94 2.90 -21.44
CA ASN A 69 -20.44 3.37 -22.72
C ASN A 69 -21.80 4.06 -22.62
N GLY A 70 -22.01 4.84 -21.56
CA GLY A 70 -23.26 5.57 -21.31
C GLY A 70 -24.35 4.77 -20.61
N ASP A 71 -24.21 3.47 -20.41
CA ASP A 71 -25.20 2.59 -19.80
C ASP A 71 -24.79 2.13 -18.43
N VAL A 72 -25.75 1.89 -17.52
CA VAL A 72 -25.47 1.23 -16.24
C VAL A 72 -25.07 -0.21 -16.49
N ASN A 73 -23.85 -0.57 -16.08
CA ASN A 73 -23.39 -1.94 -16.18
C ASN A 73 -23.68 -2.73 -14.89
N PHE A 74 -24.83 -3.38 -14.81
CA PHE A 74 -25.24 -4.19 -13.66
C PHE A 74 -24.42 -5.47 -13.45
N THR A 75 -23.49 -5.80 -14.33
CA THR A 75 -22.60 -6.97 -14.17
C THR A 75 -21.21 -6.59 -13.71
N TYR A 76 -20.90 -5.30 -13.62
CA TYR A 76 -19.59 -4.83 -13.22
C TYR A 76 -19.32 -5.10 -11.73
N THR A 77 -18.24 -5.80 -11.46
CA THR A 77 -17.68 -5.96 -10.12
C THR A 77 -16.21 -5.60 -10.18
N GLY A 78 -15.81 -4.60 -9.40
CA GLY A 78 -14.45 -4.07 -9.46
C GLY A 78 -14.34 -2.66 -8.89
N MET A 79 -13.35 -1.93 -9.32
CA MET A 79 -13.02 -0.62 -8.79
C MET A 79 -13.24 0.48 -9.81
N ALA A 80 -13.80 1.59 -9.37
CA ALA A 80 -13.86 2.83 -10.14
C ALA A 80 -13.47 4.02 -9.26
N CYS A 81 -13.03 5.12 -9.88
CA CYS A 81 -12.62 6.31 -9.15
C CYS A 81 -13.41 7.54 -9.58
N ASN A 82 -13.49 8.49 -8.65
CA ASN A 82 -13.95 9.84 -8.88
C ASN A 82 -13.03 10.83 -8.11
N GLU A 83 -13.39 12.09 -8.04
CA GLU A 83 -12.66 13.14 -7.30
C GLU A 83 -12.53 12.86 -5.79
N TYR A 84 -13.34 11.95 -5.23
CA TYR A 84 -13.32 11.57 -3.81
C TYR A 84 -12.50 10.33 -3.51
N GLY A 85 -12.02 9.60 -4.55
CA GLY A 85 -11.16 8.44 -4.40
C GLY A 85 -11.57 7.22 -5.21
N TRP A 86 -11.05 6.06 -4.81
CA TRP A 86 -11.34 4.76 -5.41
C TRP A 86 -12.39 4.02 -4.60
N TRP A 87 -13.38 3.46 -5.31
CA TRP A 87 -14.56 2.82 -4.74
C TRP A 87 -14.75 1.42 -5.31
N TYR A 88 -15.30 0.53 -4.50
CA TYR A 88 -15.59 -0.84 -4.91
C TYR A 88 -17.06 -0.98 -5.31
N PHE A 89 -17.30 -1.59 -6.47
CA PHE A 89 -18.60 -1.87 -7.05
C PHE A 89 -18.85 -3.36 -7.05
N ASN A 90 -20.09 -3.73 -6.75
CA ASN A 90 -20.57 -5.10 -6.83
C ASN A 90 -21.89 -5.11 -7.64
N ASN A 91 -21.91 -5.88 -8.72
CA ASN A 91 -23.05 -5.90 -9.65
C ASN A 91 -23.50 -4.50 -10.07
N GLY A 92 -22.55 -3.65 -10.45
CA GLY A 92 -22.79 -2.30 -10.96
C GLY A 92 -23.10 -1.25 -9.92
N GLN A 93 -23.37 -1.60 -8.67
CA GLN A 93 -23.68 -0.69 -7.58
C GLN A 93 -22.51 -0.53 -6.61
N LEU A 94 -22.31 0.70 -6.12
CA LEU A 94 -21.33 0.98 -5.06
C LEU A 94 -21.65 0.16 -3.81
N ASP A 95 -20.69 -0.66 -3.38
CA ASP A 95 -20.83 -1.49 -2.18
C ASP A 95 -20.08 -0.87 -0.99
N LEU A 96 -20.79 -0.06 -0.20
CA LEU A 96 -20.25 0.54 1.02
C LEU A 96 -20.02 -0.46 2.17
N THR A 97 -20.41 -1.72 2.00
CA THR A 97 -20.16 -2.77 2.99
C THR A 97 -18.87 -3.53 2.72
N PHE A 98 -18.29 -3.34 1.53
CA PHE A 98 -17.09 -4.07 1.14
C PHE A 98 -15.91 -3.75 2.08
N TYR A 99 -15.35 -4.82 2.62
CA TYR A 99 -14.14 -4.83 3.44
C TYR A 99 -13.24 -5.96 2.95
N GLY A 100 -12.07 -5.65 2.40
CA GLY A 100 -11.21 -6.67 1.85
C GLY A 100 -10.21 -6.16 0.83
N LEU A 101 -9.68 -7.09 0.04
CA LEU A 101 -8.72 -6.79 -1.02
C LEU A 101 -9.42 -6.83 -2.39
N ALA A 102 -9.07 -5.88 -3.24
CA ALA A 102 -9.46 -5.88 -4.64
C ALA A 102 -8.28 -5.45 -5.52
N ASN A 103 -8.30 -5.91 -6.80
CA ASN A 103 -7.20 -5.72 -7.74
C ASN A 103 -7.58 -4.75 -8.87
N ASN A 104 -6.59 -3.95 -9.29
CA ASN A 104 -6.63 -3.20 -10.54
C ASN A 104 -5.28 -3.34 -11.28
N GLU A 105 -5.10 -2.60 -12.36
CA GLU A 105 -3.84 -2.55 -13.12
C GLU A 105 -2.63 -2.07 -12.33
N TYR A 106 -2.83 -1.39 -11.18
CA TYR A 106 -1.78 -0.87 -10.29
C TYR A 106 -1.45 -1.81 -9.13
N GLY A 107 -2.19 -2.91 -8.96
CA GLY A 107 -1.93 -3.91 -7.92
C GLY A 107 -3.14 -4.30 -7.09
N THR A 108 -2.85 -4.87 -5.91
CA THR A 108 -3.85 -5.29 -4.91
C THR A 108 -3.97 -4.23 -3.82
N TRP A 109 -5.20 -3.83 -3.52
CA TRP A 109 -5.51 -2.73 -2.62
C TRP A 109 -6.50 -3.12 -1.53
N PHE A 110 -6.34 -2.51 -0.35
CA PHE A 110 -7.21 -2.73 0.79
C PHE A 110 -8.33 -1.70 0.87
N TYR A 111 -9.54 -2.20 0.98
CA TYR A 111 -10.78 -1.42 1.05
C TYR A 111 -11.43 -1.57 2.42
N THR A 112 -11.99 -0.47 2.90
CA THR A 112 -12.86 -0.43 4.08
C THR A 112 -14.08 0.43 3.76
N ASN A 113 -15.28 -0.06 4.09
CA ASN A 113 -16.52 0.64 3.77
C ASN A 113 -16.64 1.01 2.28
N GLY A 114 -16.23 0.10 1.40
CA GLY A 114 -16.27 0.28 -0.05
C GLY A 114 -15.26 1.28 -0.62
N GLN A 115 -14.46 1.95 0.20
CA GLN A 115 -13.45 2.93 -0.23
C GLN A 115 -12.04 2.39 -0.01
N LEU A 116 -11.14 2.66 -0.96
CA LEU A 116 -9.72 2.34 -0.82
C LEU A 116 -9.13 3.08 0.38
N ASN A 117 -8.51 2.33 1.29
CA ASN A 117 -7.97 2.88 2.53
C ASN A 117 -6.48 3.17 2.40
N PHE A 118 -6.12 4.33 1.85
CA PHE A 118 -4.73 4.79 1.76
C PHE A 118 -4.07 5.02 3.13
N GLY A 119 -4.85 5.19 4.19
CA GLY A 119 -4.33 5.39 5.56
C GLY A 119 -3.84 4.11 6.21
N PHE A 120 -4.19 2.93 5.67
CA PHE A 120 -3.83 1.67 6.29
C PHE A 120 -2.38 1.26 5.94
N THR A 121 -1.58 1.04 6.96
CA THR A 121 -0.27 0.37 6.88
C THR A 121 -0.19 -0.66 7.98
N GLY A 122 0.08 -1.91 7.63
CA GLY A 122 0.08 -3.01 8.58
C GLY A 122 0.00 -4.37 7.91
N MET A 123 -0.52 -5.35 8.63
CA MET A 123 -0.68 -6.71 8.14
C MET A 123 -2.16 -7.06 7.99
N LEU A 124 -2.47 -7.78 6.93
CA LEU A 124 -3.78 -8.40 6.70
C LEU A 124 -3.62 -9.92 6.58
N ILE A 125 -4.69 -10.66 6.88
CA ILE A 125 -4.72 -12.12 6.78
C ILE A 125 -5.86 -12.54 5.85
N PRO A 126 -5.74 -12.31 4.55
CA PRO A 126 -6.66 -12.95 3.61
C PRO A 126 -6.25 -14.42 3.45
N ASP A 127 -7.21 -15.34 3.49
CA ASP A 127 -7.01 -16.75 3.18
C ASP A 127 -5.83 -17.41 3.94
N ASP A 128 -5.75 -17.17 5.26
CA ASP A 128 -4.72 -17.68 6.18
C ASP A 128 -3.27 -17.28 5.85
N ARG A 129 -3.09 -16.33 4.97
CA ARG A 129 -1.78 -15.81 4.58
C ARG A 129 -1.58 -14.39 5.07
N TRP A 130 -0.53 -14.14 5.85
CA TRP A 130 -0.17 -12.81 6.30
C TRP A 130 0.47 -11.99 5.18
N LEU A 131 -0.15 -10.87 4.82
CA LEU A 131 0.34 -9.96 3.79
C LEU A 131 0.70 -8.61 4.40
N TYR A 132 1.78 -8.01 3.92
CA TYR A 132 2.15 -6.65 4.30
C TYR A 132 1.49 -5.63 3.37
N VAL A 133 0.82 -4.65 3.98
CA VAL A 133 0.14 -3.55 3.30
C VAL A 133 0.78 -2.23 3.72
N ARG A 134 1.06 -1.36 2.77
CA ARG A 134 1.55 0.00 3.01
C ARG A 134 0.72 0.99 2.22
N ASN A 135 0.18 2.00 2.91
CA ASN A 135 -0.68 3.02 2.29
C ASN A 135 -1.80 2.38 1.46
N GLY A 136 -2.45 1.36 1.99
CA GLY A 136 -3.52 0.63 1.33
C GLY A 136 -3.11 -0.36 0.26
N GLN A 137 -1.87 -0.39 -0.20
CA GLN A 137 -1.37 -1.32 -1.22
C GLN A 137 -0.70 -2.55 -0.61
N VAL A 138 -1.07 -3.73 -1.09
CA VAL A 138 -0.34 -4.97 -0.76
C VAL A 138 1.00 -4.94 -1.49
N LEU A 139 2.08 -5.04 -0.71
CA LEU A 139 3.45 -5.07 -1.26
C LEU A 139 3.89 -6.51 -1.47
N THR A 140 3.79 -7.00 -2.70
CA THR A 140 4.12 -8.39 -3.05
C THR A 140 5.62 -8.67 -3.15
N ASP A 141 6.45 -7.65 -3.12
CA ASP A 141 7.92 -7.70 -3.18
C ASP A 141 8.60 -7.27 -1.87
N TYR A 142 7.82 -6.96 -0.83
CA TYR A 142 8.36 -6.51 0.44
C TYR A 142 9.19 -7.61 1.11
N THR A 143 10.45 -7.27 1.41
CA THR A 143 11.34 -8.11 2.21
C THR A 143 11.89 -7.25 3.35
N GLY A 144 11.71 -7.71 4.60
CA GLY A 144 12.10 -6.95 5.78
C GLY A 144 11.26 -7.31 7.00
N MET A 145 11.24 -6.41 7.97
CA MET A 145 10.54 -6.61 9.24
C MET A 145 9.24 -5.78 9.29
N ALA A 146 8.18 -6.36 9.80
CA ALA A 146 6.98 -5.63 10.16
C ALA A 146 6.38 -6.13 11.48
N VAL A 147 5.59 -5.28 12.14
CA VAL A 147 5.06 -5.52 13.49
C VAL A 147 3.53 -5.58 13.47
N ASN A 148 2.98 -6.46 14.29
CA ASN A 148 1.56 -6.49 14.65
C ASN A 148 1.41 -6.71 16.17
N ASP A 149 0.20 -6.92 16.64
CA ASP A 149 -0.12 -7.15 18.08
C ASP A 149 0.57 -8.40 18.66
N TYR A 150 1.03 -9.32 17.80
CA TYR A 150 1.72 -10.55 18.20
C TYR A 150 3.25 -10.43 18.19
N GLY A 151 3.80 -9.32 17.66
CA GLY A 151 5.24 -9.08 17.64
C GLY A 151 5.79 -8.72 16.26
N TRP A 152 7.14 -8.81 16.15
CA TRP A 152 7.88 -8.53 14.94
C TRP A 152 8.08 -9.79 14.11
N TRP A 153 7.78 -9.69 12.81
CA TRP A 153 7.85 -10.78 11.85
C TRP A 153 8.76 -10.43 10.69
N TYR A 154 9.44 -11.44 10.15
CA TYR A 154 10.21 -11.31 8.93
C TYR A 154 9.36 -11.64 7.72
N PHE A 155 9.34 -10.73 6.76
CA PHE A 155 8.65 -10.85 5.49
C PHE A 155 9.64 -11.13 4.37
N LYS A 156 9.23 -11.96 3.44
CA LYS A 156 9.89 -12.20 2.17
C LYS A 156 8.84 -12.25 1.07
N ASP A 157 9.09 -11.50 -0.01
CA ASP A 157 8.17 -11.44 -1.15
C ASP A 157 6.72 -11.15 -0.71
N GLY A 158 6.54 -10.17 0.17
CA GLY A 158 5.25 -9.66 0.64
C GLY A 158 4.51 -10.50 1.67
N ALA A 159 5.03 -11.68 2.06
CA ALA A 159 4.42 -12.58 3.04
C ALA A 159 5.37 -12.91 4.19
N ILE A 160 4.83 -13.32 5.37
CA ILE A 160 5.67 -13.78 6.47
C ILE A 160 6.43 -15.05 6.02
N ASP A 161 7.74 -15.03 6.21
CA ASP A 161 8.61 -16.20 6.04
C ASP A 161 8.79 -16.92 7.38
N PHE A 162 7.92 -17.88 7.68
CA PHE A 162 7.94 -18.66 8.91
C PHE A 162 9.14 -19.61 9.05
N VAL A 163 9.97 -19.73 8.02
CA VAL A 163 11.18 -20.56 8.09
C VAL A 163 12.47 -19.74 8.20
N TYR A 164 12.34 -18.40 8.11
CA TYR A 164 13.49 -17.53 8.18
C TYR A 164 14.17 -17.61 9.55
N THR A 165 15.47 -17.90 9.52
CA THR A 165 16.35 -17.86 10.69
C THR A 165 17.59 -17.08 10.30
N GLY A 166 17.89 -16.00 11.03
CA GLY A 166 18.98 -15.10 10.70
C GLY A 166 18.82 -13.71 11.30
N MET A 167 19.47 -12.74 10.70
CA MET A 167 19.49 -11.35 11.18
C MET A 167 18.66 -10.46 10.26
N ALA A 168 17.89 -9.54 10.85
CA ALA A 168 17.26 -8.45 10.12
C ALA A 168 17.34 -7.15 10.92
N VAL A 169 17.18 -6.02 10.23
CA VAL A 169 17.36 -4.68 10.79
C VAL A 169 16.08 -3.84 10.64
N ASN A 170 15.78 -3.06 11.67
CA ASN A 170 14.78 -1.99 11.64
C ASN A 170 15.37 -0.71 12.26
N GLU A 171 14.54 0.30 12.47
CA GLU A 171 14.92 1.58 13.10
C GLU A 171 15.45 1.45 14.54
N TYR A 172 15.18 0.31 15.20
CA TYR A 172 15.64 0.04 16.58
C TYR A 172 16.94 -0.77 16.63
N GLY A 173 17.42 -1.32 15.49
CA GLY A 173 18.67 -2.05 15.42
C GLY A 173 18.56 -3.42 14.73
N TRP A 174 19.60 -4.23 14.93
CA TRP A 174 19.71 -5.59 14.38
C TRP A 174 19.13 -6.61 15.36
N TRP A 175 18.28 -7.48 14.83
CA TRP A 175 17.56 -8.51 15.58
C TRP A 175 17.82 -9.89 15.01
N TYR A 176 17.86 -10.88 15.88
CA TYR A 176 17.94 -12.29 15.48
C TYR A 176 16.55 -12.90 15.39
N PHE A 177 16.28 -13.54 14.27
CA PHE A 177 15.03 -14.23 13.97
C PHE A 177 15.21 -15.74 14.04
N ASN A 178 14.19 -16.41 14.54
CA ASN A 178 14.06 -17.86 14.53
C ASN A 178 12.63 -18.21 14.09
N ASN A 179 12.50 -18.95 12.98
CA ASN A 179 11.20 -19.27 12.40
C ASN A 179 10.32 -18.04 12.13
N GLY A 180 10.91 -17.00 11.55
CA GLY A 180 10.20 -15.79 11.10
C GLY A 180 9.83 -14.79 12.18
N VAL A 181 10.11 -15.06 13.47
CA VAL A 181 9.83 -14.16 14.60
C VAL A 181 11.12 -13.80 15.34
N ILE A 182 11.17 -12.61 15.95
CA ILE A 182 12.33 -12.22 16.76
C ILE A 182 12.48 -13.21 17.94
N ASP A 183 13.67 -13.77 18.08
CA ASP A 183 14.05 -14.60 19.23
C ASP A 183 14.76 -13.76 20.31
N PHE A 184 13.99 -13.22 21.24
CA PHE A 184 14.52 -12.44 22.36
C PHE A 184 15.33 -13.27 23.38
N ALA A 185 15.33 -14.59 23.27
CA ALA A 185 16.14 -15.46 24.11
C ALA A 185 17.51 -15.77 23.48
N TYR A 186 17.68 -15.48 22.18
CA TYR A 186 18.91 -15.83 21.47
C TYR A 186 20.14 -15.11 22.01
N THR A 187 21.14 -15.89 22.37
CA THR A 187 22.50 -15.42 22.69
C THR A 187 23.48 -16.28 21.92
N GLY A 188 24.23 -15.67 21.00
CA GLY A 188 25.06 -16.43 20.06
C GLY A 188 25.73 -15.57 19.01
N ILE A 189 26.18 -16.18 17.94
CA ILE A 189 26.80 -15.51 16.79
C ILE A 189 25.84 -15.56 15.60
N GLY A 190 25.50 -14.36 15.08
CA GLY A 190 24.78 -14.18 13.82
C GLY A 190 25.68 -13.58 12.75
N SER A 191 25.36 -13.81 11.47
CA SER A 191 26.17 -13.36 10.34
C SER A 191 25.32 -12.58 9.34
N ASN A 192 25.87 -11.50 8.78
CA ASN A 192 25.34 -10.76 7.65
C ASN A 192 26.48 -10.37 6.69
N GLU A 193 26.18 -9.57 5.69
CA GLU A 193 27.15 -9.07 4.70
C GLU A 193 28.27 -8.19 5.31
N TYR A 194 28.08 -7.68 6.54
CA TYR A 194 29.07 -6.86 7.25
C TYR A 194 29.96 -7.64 8.19
N GLY A 195 29.67 -8.94 8.42
CA GLY A 195 30.47 -9.80 9.27
C GLY A 195 29.68 -10.69 10.21
N GLN A 196 30.37 -11.19 11.24
CA GLN A 196 29.77 -11.98 12.32
C GLN A 196 29.64 -11.13 13.58
N TRP A 197 28.50 -11.25 14.23
CA TRP A 197 28.13 -10.38 15.35
C TRP A 197 27.67 -11.19 16.56
N TYR A 198 28.02 -10.72 17.74
CA TYR A 198 27.55 -11.30 18.99
C TYR A 198 26.18 -10.73 19.36
N PHE A 199 25.25 -11.62 19.56
CA PHE A 199 23.91 -11.34 20.02
C PHE A 199 23.76 -11.66 21.50
N ASN A 200 23.05 -10.79 22.19
CA ASN A 200 22.64 -10.98 23.56
C ASN A 200 21.15 -10.61 23.67
N ARG A 201 20.31 -11.58 24.04
CA ARG A 201 18.85 -11.40 24.11
C ARG A 201 18.23 -10.88 22.80
N GLY A 202 18.63 -11.51 21.70
CA GLY A 202 18.04 -11.28 20.37
C GLY A 202 18.52 -10.03 19.65
N THR A 203 19.39 -9.19 20.24
CA THR A 203 19.98 -8.01 19.61
C THR A 203 21.48 -8.03 19.62
N ILE A 204 22.14 -7.33 18.68
CA ILE A 204 23.60 -7.20 18.71
C ILE A 204 24.00 -6.42 19.97
N ASP A 205 24.94 -6.99 20.75
CA ASP A 205 25.53 -6.32 21.90
C ASP A 205 26.82 -5.61 21.50
N PHE A 206 26.70 -4.38 21.04
CA PHE A 206 27.85 -3.54 20.67
C PHE A 206 28.75 -3.15 21.87
N GLY A 207 28.28 -3.35 23.10
CA GLY A 207 29.07 -3.12 24.31
C GLY A 207 29.97 -4.30 24.65
N TYR A 208 29.72 -5.48 24.11
CA TYR A 208 30.47 -6.67 24.47
C TYR A 208 31.85 -6.72 23.78
N SER A 209 32.89 -6.91 24.58
CA SER A 209 34.24 -7.23 24.11
C SER A 209 34.81 -8.31 25.00
N GLY A 210 35.26 -9.43 24.41
CA GLY A 210 35.71 -10.59 25.16
C GLY A 210 35.73 -11.86 24.33
N THR A 211 35.66 -12.99 25.00
CA THR A 211 35.63 -14.31 24.38
C THR A 211 34.28 -14.96 24.57
N PHE A 212 33.75 -15.53 23.54
CA PHE A 212 32.49 -16.29 23.53
C PHE A 212 32.71 -17.69 22.95
N PHE A 213 32.07 -18.69 23.56
CA PHE A 213 32.16 -20.09 23.11
C PHE A 213 30.79 -20.55 22.59
N ALA A 214 30.75 -20.98 21.35
CA ALA A 214 29.56 -21.57 20.75
C ALA A 214 29.98 -22.66 19.75
N ASP A 215 29.17 -23.69 19.58
CA ASP A 215 29.35 -24.78 18.61
C ASP A 215 30.74 -25.40 18.59
N GLY A 216 31.34 -25.50 19.80
CA GLY A 216 32.70 -26.05 19.95
C GLY A 216 33.83 -25.13 19.47
N ARG A 217 33.52 -23.84 19.19
CA ARG A 217 34.48 -22.84 18.73
C ARG A 217 34.58 -21.70 19.74
N GLN A 218 35.77 -21.09 19.80
CA GLN A 218 36.01 -19.88 20.53
C GLN A 218 36.03 -18.69 19.57
N TYR A 219 35.28 -17.66 19.91
CA TYR A 219 35.20 -16.41 19.15
C TYR A 219 35.79 -15.27 19.98
N THR A 220 36.62 -14.46 19.36
CA THR A 220 37.10 -13.19 19.98
C THR A 220 36.23 -12.06 19.44
N ILE A 221 35.65 -11.28 20.35
CA ILE A 221 34.68 -10.23 20.03
C ILE A 221 35.19 -8.89 20.50
N ARG A 222 35.04 -7.86 19.65
CA ARG A 222 35.32 -6.47 20.00
C ARG A 222 34.14 -5.61 19.57
N ASN A 223 33.53 -4.92 20.55
CA ASN A 223 32.35 -4.07 20.30
C ASN A 223 31.26 -4.81 19.52
N GLY A 224 30.94 -6.02 19.91
CA GLY A 224 29.96 -6.88 19.26
C GLY A 224 30.41 -7.55 17.96
N LEU A 225 31.48 -7.13 17.31
CA LEU A 225 32.01 -7.73 16.09
C LEU A 225 32.97 -8.89 16.42
N VAL A 226 32.79 -10.02 15.75
CA VAL A 226 33.72 -11.15 15.80
C VAL A 226 34.97 -10.78 15.01
N ILE A 227 36.14 -10.89 15.61
CA ILE A 227 37.43 -10.56 14.99
C ILE A 227 38.32 -11.79 14.77
N SER A 228 38.04 -12.92 15.44
CA SER A 228 38.66 -14.23 15.20
C SER A 228 37.85 -15.36 15.85
#